data_deeeedad023e4ebc6bb3f9b4fbd2484a
#
_entry.id   deeeedad023e4ebc6bb3f9b4fbd2484a
#
_cell.length_a   1.000
_cell.length_b   1.000
_cell.length_c   1.000
_cell.angle_alpha   90.00
_cell.angle_beta   90.00
_cell.angle_gamma   90.00
#
_symmetry.space_group_name_H-M   'P 1'
#
loop_
_entity.id
_entity.type
_entity.pdbx_description
1 polymer ?
#
loop_
_entity_poly.entity_id
_entity_poly.type
_entity_poly.pdbx_seq_one_letter_code
_entity_poly.pdbx_strand_id
1 'polypeptide(L)'
;MPFVLVKFRTMRPDTASVATHLADASAITPFGRFLRRTKLDELPQLWNVLWGDMSLVGPRPCLFNQQELIAHRAALGVFAARPGITGLAQLQGIDMSTPELLAKTDAQMLASLGVVDYFRYIVLTAMGKGSGDRITP
;
A
#
# COMPACT_ATOMS: atom_id res chain seq x y z
N MET A 1 15.29 0.16 2.07
CA MET A 1 15.68 -0.17 3.46
C MET A 1 14.46 -0.64 4.23
N PRO A 2 14.59 -1.66 5.06
CA PRO A 2 13.48 -2.09 5.92
C PRO A 2 13.12 -1.00 6.95
N PHE A 3 11.84 -0.90 7.26
CA PHE A 3 11.35 0.01 8.29
C PHE A 3 10.10 -0.57 8.95
N VAL A 4 9.71 0.00 10.10
CA VAL A 4 8.51 -0.43 10.82
C VAL A 4 7.32 0.41 10.35
N LEU A 5 6.37 -0.25 9.70
CA LEU A 5 5.14 0.39 9.24
C LEU A 5 4.15 0.50 10.40
N VAL A 6 3.71 1.71 10.69
CA VAL A 6 2.78 1.96 11.80
C VAL A 6 1.36 2.10 11.27
N LYS A 7 0.44 1.29 11.79
CA LYS A 7 -0.98 1.38 11.44
C LYS A 7 -1.85 0.85 12.58
N PHE A 8 -3.12 1.22 12.58
CA PHE A 8 -4.07 0.66 13.53
C PHE A 8 -4.42 -0.78 13.16
N ARG A 9 -4.56 -1.62 14.18
CA ARG A 9 -4.96 -3.01 13.98
C ARG A 9 -6.39 -3.10 13.47
N THR A 10 -6.60 -3.86 12.41
CA THR A 10 -7.92 -4.10 11.83
C THR A 10 -8.29 -5.58 11.83
N MET A 11 -7.36 -6.45 12.18
CA MET A 11 -7.52 -7.90 12.20
C MET A 11 -7.40 -8.44 13.61
N ARG A 12 -7.94 -9.66 13.83
CA ARG A 12 -7.80 -10.35 15.10
C ARG A 12 -6.32 -10.64 15.42
N PRO A 13 -5.93 -10.64 16.72
CA PRO A 13 -4.53 -10.79 17.11
C PRO A 13 -3.88 -12.10 16.65
N ASP A 14 -4.66 -13.16 16.44
CA ASP A 14 -4.18 -14.47 16.01
C ASP A 14 -4.06 -14.62 14.49
N THR A 15 -4.27 -13.56 13.75
CA THR A 15 -4.18 -13.57 12.28
C THR A 15 -2.74 -13.79 11.84
N ALA A 16 -2.53 -14.67 10.86
CA ALA A 16 -1.22 -14.93 10.29
C ALA A 16 -0.62 -13.68 9.61
N SER A 17 0.70 -13.54 9.69
CA SER A 17 1.43 -12.45 9.04
C SER A 17 1.65 -12.78 7.58
N VAL A 18 0.64 -12.47 6.74
CA VAL A 18 0.66 -12.67 5.29
C VAL A 18 0.19 -11.39 4.59
N ALA A 19 0.40 -11.32 3.29
CA ALA A 19 -0.14 -10.23 2.49
C ALA A 19 -1.67 -10.19 2.62
N THR A 20 -2.26 -9.00 2.60
CA THR A 20 -3.69 -8.80 2.87
C THR A 20 -4.59 -9.65 1.99
N HIS A 21 -4.25 -9.78 0.69
CA HIS A 21 -5.06 -10.58 -0.24
C HIS A 21 -5.05 -12.08 0.07
N LEU A 22 -4.11 -12.56 0.88
CA LEU A 22 -4.01 -13.96 1.31
C LEU A 22 -4.67 -14.20 2.67
N ALA A 23 -5.08 -13.13 3.37
CA ALA A 23 -5.74 -13.25 4.66
C ALA A 23 -7.22 -13.59 4.49
N ASP A 24 -7.77 -14.30 5.49
CA ASP A 24 -9.20 -14.59 5.54
C ASP A 24 -9.98 -13.31 5.88
N ALA A 25 -11.04 -13.00 5.12
CA ALA A 25 -11.89 -11.86 5.38
C ALA A 25 -12.52 -11.90 6.77
N SER A 26 -12.78 -13.11 7.32
CA SER A 26 -13.32 -13.28 8.67
C SER A 26 -12.33 -12.84 9.77
N ALA A 27 -11.05 -12.71 9.46
CA ALA A 27 -10.05 -12.23 10.41
C ALA A 27 -10.16 -10.73 10.68
N ILE A 28 -10.88 -9.99 9.84
CA ILE A 28 -11.07 -8.55 10.03
C ILE A 28 -12.15 -8.31 11.08
N THR A 29 -11.85 -7.50 12.10
CA THR A 29 -12.84 -7.12 13.10
C THR A 29 -13.88 -6.18 12.49
N PRO A 30 -15.12 -6.09 13.07
CA PRO A 30 -16.12 -5.13 12.58
C PRO A 30 -15.63 -3.67 12.60
N PHE A 31 -14.93 -3.27 13.65
CA PHE A 31 -14.31 -1.95 13.73
C PHE A 31 -13.19 -1.80 12.71
N GLY A 32 -12.44 -2.87 12.48
CA GLY A 32 -11.39 -2.91 11.47
C GLY A 32 -11.91 -2.68 10.04
N ARG A 33 -13.11 -3.20 9.73
CA ARG A 33 -13.74 -2.94 8.42
C ARG A 33 -14.03 -1.47 8.22
N PHE A 34 -14.54 -0.80 9.26
CA PHE A 34 -14.77 0.64 9.22
C PHE A 34 -13.45 1.39 8.99
N LEU A 35 -12.40 1.06 9.72
CA LEU A 35 -11.10 1.69 9.58
C LEU A 35 -10.53 1.51 8.17
N ARG A 36 -10.61 0.31 7.61
CA ARG A 36 -10.11 0.03 6.25
C ARG A 36 -10.89 0.78 5.19
N ARG A 37 -12.22 0.82 5.32
CA ARG A 37 -13.08 1.51 4.36
C ARG A 37 -12.80 3.01 4.32
N THR A 38 -12.53 3.61 5.47
CA THR A 38 -12.24 5.04 5.59
C THR A 38 -10.75 5.35 5.48
N LYS A 39 -9.89 4.33 5.40
CA LYS A 39 -8.43 4.42 5.43
C LYS A 39 -7.85 5.05 6.70
N LEU A 40 -8.64 5.16 7.74
CA LEU A 40 -8.16 5.67 9.03
C LEU A 40 -7.15 4.73 9.68
N ASP A 41 -7.14 3.43 9.32
CA ASP A 41 -6.14 2.48 9.79
C ASP A 41 -4.72 2.85 9.35
N GLU A 42 -4.59 3.62 8.28
CA GLU A 42 -3.30 4.03 7.71
C GLU A 42 -2.86 5.43 8.19
N LEU A 43 -3.67 6.14 8.98
CA LEU A 43 -3.27 7.44 9.51
C LEU A 43 -1.93 7.42 10.27
N PRO A 44 -1.62 6.39 11.09
CA PRO A 44 -0.33 6.36 11.76
C PRO A 44 0.88 6.28 10.82
N GLN A 45 0.68 5.92 9.55
CA GLN A 45 1.75 5.93 8.56
C GLN A 45 2.27 7.34 8.27
N LEU A 46 1.54 8.39 8.61
CA LEU A 46 2.04 9.75 8.56
C LEU A 46 3.29 9.92 9.44
N TRP A 47 3.40 9.14 10.53
CA TRP A 47 4.60 9.10 11.35
C TRP A 47 5.80 8.58 10.56
N ASN A 48 5.58 7.56 9.73
CA ASN A 48 6.63 7.03 8.84
C ASN A 48 7.07 8.07 7.82
N VAL A 49 6.13 8.89 7.33
CA VAL A 49 6.45 10.00 6.40
C VAL A 49 7.33 11.03 7.10
N LEU A 50 7.01 11.42 8.33
CA LEU A 50 7.78 12.38 9.11
C LEU A 50 9.20 11.89 9.39
N TRP A 51 9.37 10.59 9.66
CA TRP A 51 10.69 9.99 9.88
C TRP A 51 11.50 9.83 8.59
N GLY A 52 10.91 10.00 7.43
CA GLY A 52 11.59 9.84 6.15
C GLY A 52 11.59 8.42 5.60
N ASP A 53 10.89 7.47 6.25
CA ASP A 53 10.77 6.08 5.75
C ASP A 53 9.85 5.99 4.55
N MET A 54 8.84 6.86 4.48
CA MET A 54 7.80 6.86 3.46
C MET A 54 7.60 8.24 2.87
N SER A 55 6.91 8.27 1.74
CA SER A 55 6.35 9.47 1.12
C SER A 55 4.82 9.36 1.12
N LEU A 56 4.12 10.44 0.81
CA LEU A 56 2.65 10.36 0.66
C LEU A 56 2.28 9.57 -0.59
N VAL A 57 3.01 9.74 -1.67
CA VAL A 57 2.80 9.03 -2.93
C VAL A 57 4.03 8.17 -3.24
N GLY A 58 3.81 6.90 -3.54
CA GLY A 58 4.86 5.96 -3.88
C GLY A 58 4.33 4.54 -3.96
N PRO A 59 5.21 3.58 -4.27
CA PRO A 59 4.82 2.16 -4.26
C PRO A 59 4.39 1.74 -2.87
N ARG A 60 3.33 0.93 -2.79
CA ARG A 60 2.84 0.45 -1.50
C ARG A 60 3.90 -0.42 -0.82
N PRO A 61 4.16 -0.26 0.49
CA PRO A 61 5.10 -1.12 1.21
C PRO A 61 4.67 -2.59 1.15
N CYS A 62 5.64 -3.48 1.01
CA CYS A 62 5.39 -4.92 0.98
C CYS A 62 6.06 -5.62 2.16
N LEU A 63 5.59 -6.83 2.47
CA LEU A 63 6.19 -7.69 3.50
C LEU A 63 7.43 -8.39 2.94
N PHE A 64 8.34 -8.77 3.84
CA PHE A 64 9.56 -9.50 3.44
C PHE A 64 9.27 -10.87 2.83
N ASN A 65 8.13 -11.47 3.15
CA ASN A 65 7.73 -12.78 2.61
C ASN A 65 7.04 -12.68 1.24
N GLN A 66 6.88 -11.49 0.69
CA GLN A 66 6.32 -11.28 -0.66
C GLN A 66 7.45 -11.27 -1.71
N GLN A 67 8.17 -12.39 -1.81
CA GLN A 67 9.40 -12.47 -2.61
C GLN A 67 9.19 -12.25 -4.10
N GLU A 68 8.08 -12.73 -4.65
CA GLU A 68 7.76 -12.53 -6.07
C GLU A 68 7.63 -11.05 -6.40
N LEU A 69 6.88 -10.30 -5.59
CA LEU A 69 6.73 -8.87 -5.75
C LEU A 69 8.07 -8.14 -5.59
N ILE A 70 8.85 -8.53 -4.59
CA ILE A 70 10.17 -7.94 -4.36
C ILE A 70 11.07 -8.15 -5.58
N ALA A 71 11.07 -9.34 -6.16
CA ALA A 71 11.89 -9.65 -7.34
C ALA A 71 11.49 -8.80 -8.55
N HIS A 72 10.19 -8.66 -8.82
CA HIS A 72 9.69 -7.84 -9.93
C HIS A 72 10.01 -6.35 -9.71
N ARG A 73 9.83 -5.84 -8.51
CA ARG A 73 10.14 -4.45 -8.18
C ARG A 73 11.64 -4.16 -8.27
N ALA A 74 12.47 -5.08 -7.79
CA ALA A 74 13.93 -4.94 -7.88
C ALA A 74 14.40 -4.89 -9.34
N ALA A 75 13.86 -5.75 -10.20
CA ALA A 75 14.20 -5.79 -11.62
C ALA A 75 13.84 -4.49 -12.35
N LEU A 76 12.79 -3.78 -11.91
CA LEU A 76 12.30 -2.55 -12.54
C LEU A 76 12.82 -1.28 -11.84
N GLY A 77 13.67 -1.40 -10.83
CA GLY A 77 14.24 -0.25 -10.12
C GLY A 77 13.27 0.47 -9.20
N VAL A 78 12.15 -0.14 -8.83
CA VAL A 78 11.11 0.48 -7.99
C VAL A 78 11.63 0.83 -6.60
N PHE A 79 12.59 0.08 -6.07
CA PHE A 79 13.14 0.32 -4.73
C PHE A 79 14.04 1.56 -4.63
N ALA A 80 14.33 2.23 -5.74
CA ALA A 80 15.00 3.53 -5.70
C ALA A 80 14.12 4.63 -5.09
N ALA A 81 12.81 4.43 -5.09
CA ALA A 81 11.84 5.37 -4.52
C ALA A 81 11.40 4.92 -3.12
N ARG A 82 10.97 5.90 -2.30
CA ARG A 82 10.36 5.61 -1.00
C ARG A 82 8.96 5.01 -1.21
N PRO A 83 8.55 4.04 -0.35
CA PRO A 83 7.17 3.57 -0.38
C PRO A 83 6.20 4.70 -0.04
N GLY A 84 4.98 4.60 -0.54
CA GLY A 84 3.96 5.62 -0.35
C GLY A 84 2.70 5.11 0.34
N ILE A 85 1.94 6.03 0.91
CA ILE A 85 0.62 5.75 1.46
C ILE A 85 -0.36 5.48 0.34
N THR A 86 -0.26 6.23 -0.76
CA THR A 86 -1.08 6.05 -1.96
C THR A 86 -0.21 6.03 -3.22
N GLY A 87 -0.77 5.63 -4.33
CA GLY A 87 -0.10 5.61 -5.62
C GLY A 87 -1.03 5.16 -6.74
N LEU A 88 -0.51 5.20 -7.96
CA LEU A 88 -1.27 4.88 -9.17
C LEU A 88 -1.90 3.48 -9.11
N ALA A 89 -1.13 2.48 -8.71
CA ALA A 89 -1.64 1.10 -8.66
C ALA A 89 -2.83 0.98 -7.70
N GLN A 90 -2.75 1.60 -6.52
CA GLN A 90 -3.84 1.62 -5.56
C GLN A 90 -5.09 2.28 -6.13
N LEU A 91 -4.94 3.41 -6.81
CA LEU A 91 -6.06 4.12 -7.43
C LEU A 91 -6.71 3.34 -8.56
N GLN A 92 -5.95 2.48 -9.24
CA GLN A 92 -6.44 1.60 -10.29
C GLN A 92 -6.96 0.26 -9.76
N GLY A 93 -6.92 0.05 -8.44
CA GLY A 93 -7.40 -1.19 -7.84
C GLY A 93 -6.47 -2.38 -8.04
N ILE A 94 -5.21 -2.15 -8.38
CA ILE A 94 -4.19 -3.19 -8.52
C ILE A 94 -3.60 -3.47 -7.16
N ASP A 95 -3.71 -4.72 -6.71
CA ASP A 95 -3.18 -5.14 -5.42
C ASP A 95 -2.02 -6.14 -5.57
N MET A 96 -1.60 -6.72 -4.46
CA MET A 96 -0.44 -7.62 -4.42
C MET A 96 -0.74 -9.04 -4.91
N SER A 97 -1.99 -9.33 -5.32
CA SER A 97 -2.34 -10.61 -5.93
C SER A 97 -1.81 -10.74 -7.37
N THR A 98 -1.43 -9.62 -8.00
CA THR A 98 -0.83 -9.59 -9.33
C THR A 98 0.53 -8.88 -9.25
N PRO A 99 1.57 -9.53 -8.69
CA PRO A 99 2.83 -8.84 -8.37
C PRO A 99 3.55 -8.28 -9.59
N GLU A 100 3.52 -8.97 -10.72
CA GLU A 100 4.14 -8.44 -11.94
C GLU A 100 3.47 -7.17 -12.43
N LEU A 101 2.13 -7.16 -12.50
CA LEU A 101 1.36 -5.99 -12.91
C LEU A 101 1.55 -4.84 -11.93
N LEU A 102 1.55 -5.15 -10.64
CA LEU A 102 1.77 -4.14 -9.60
C LEU A 102 3.14 -3.47 -9.75
N ALA A 103 4.20 -4.26 -9.93
CA ALA A 103 5.55 -3.73 -10.10
C ALA A 103 5.68 -2.87 -11.35
N LYS A 104 5.07 -3.30 -12.47
CA LYS A 104 5.07 -2.53 -13.73
C LYS A 104 4.32 -1.21 -13.57
N THR A 105 3.19 -1.22 -12.87
CA THR A 105 2.39 0.00 -12.62
C THR A 105 3.16 0.97 -11.73
N ASP A 106 3.82 0.47 -10.69
CA ASP A 106 4.68 1.29 -9.83
C ASP A 106 5.81 1.94 -10.62
N ALA A 107 6.48 1.17 -11.48
CA ALA A 107 7.56 1.69 -12.31
C ALA A 107 7.05 2.76 -13.30
N GLN A 108 5.89 2.53 -13.90
CA GLN A 108 5.25 3.50 -14.80
C GLN A 108 4.95 4.80 -14.07
N MET A 109 4.39 4.72 -12.87
CA MET A 109 4.12 5.90 -12.05
C MET A 109 5.40 6.68 -11.76
N LEU A 110 6.45 6.00 -11.31
CA LEU A 110 7.71 6.65 -10.94
C LEU A 110 8.40 7.31 -12.13
N ALA A 111 8.26 6.73 -13.33
CA ALA A 111 8.85 7.28 -14.55
C ALA A 111 8.19 8.59 -14.98
N SER A 112 6.91 8.80 -14.65
CA SER A 112 6.13 9.96 -15.11
C SER A 112 5.63 10.85 -13.98
N LEU A 113 6.01 10.57 -12.72
CA LEU A 113 5.48 11.28 -11.56
C LEU A 113 6.00 12.72 -11.52
N GLY A 114 5.09 13.68 -11.65
CA GLY A 114 5.37 15.10 -11.48
C GLY A 114 4.63 15.69 -10.28
N VAL A 115 4.85 16.97 -10.01
CA VAL A 115 4.23 17.65 -8.87
C VAL A 115 2.70 17.62 -8.96
N VAL A 116 2.14 17.84 -10.15
CA VAL A 116 0.69 17.83 -10.37
C VAL A 116 0.13 16.44 -10.10
N ASP A 117 0.78 15.39 -10.60
CA ASP A 117 0.34 14.00 -10.37
C ASP A 117 0.41 13.63 -8.89
N TYR A 118 1.44 14.09 -8.20
CA TYR A 118 1.63 13.82 -6.78
C TYR A 118 0.40 14.33 -5.99
N PHE A 119 0.02 15.59 -6.18
CA PHE A 119 -1.13 16.15 -5.50
C PHE A 119 -2.46 15.56 -5.99
N ARG A 120 -2.56 15.24 -7.27
CA ARG A 120 -3.75 14.58 -7.82
C ARG A 120 -4.02 13.24 -7.14
N TYR A 121 -2.99 12.42 -6.95
CA TYR A 121 -3.14 11.13 -6.27
C TYR A 121 -3.58 11.30 -4.82
N ILE A 122 -3.03 12.29 -4.12
CA ILE A 122 -3.44 12.59 -2.74
C ILE A 122 -4.93 12.99 -2.69
N VAL A 123 -5.36 13.88 -3.55
CA VAL A 123 -6.75 14.36 -3.59
C VAL A 123 -7.70 13.21 -3.92
N LEU A 124 -7.38 12.40 -4.93
CA LEU A 124 -8.23 11.25 -5.30
C LEU A 124 -8.34 10.25 -4.16
N THR A 125 -7.26 10.02 -3.43
CA THR A 125 -7.26 9.14 -2.26
C THR A 125 -8.15 9.69 -1.15
N ALA A 126 -8.05 10.99 -0.88
CA ALA A 126 -8.89 11.66 0.12
C ALA A 126 -10.37 11.64 -0.25
N MET A 127 -10.69 11.59 -1.55
CA MET A 127 -12.05 11.46 -2.06
C MET A 127 -12.59 10.03 -2.04
N GLY A 128 -11.83 9.08 -1.50
CA GLY A 128 -12.25 7.69 -1.39
C GLY A 128 -11.90 6.81 -2.59
N LYS A 129 -11.12 7.29 -3.54
CA LYS A 129 -10.62 6.46 -4.64
C LYS A 129 -9.51 5.57 -4.14
N GLY A 130 -9.44 4.35 -4.66
CA GLY A 130 -8.44 3.38 -4.23
C GLY A 130 -8.69 2.88 -2.82
N SER A 131 -9.28 1.73 -2.65
CA SER A 131 -9.76 1.23 -1.35
C SER A 131 -8.66 0.63 -0.47
N GLY A 132 -7.39 0.84 -0.78
CA GLY A 132 -6.29 0.28 -0.01
C GLY A 132 -6.19 -1.23 -0.12
N ASP A 133 -5.91 -1.90 0.98
CA ASP A 133 -5.82 -3.35 1.02
C ASP A 133 -7.20 -3.99 0.93
N ARG A 134 -7.44 -4.74 -0.13
CA ARG A 134 -8.69 -5.46 -0.30
C ARG A 134 -8.51 -6.92 0.10
N ILE A 135 -9.53 -7.45 0.75
CA ILE A 135 -9.68 -8.88 0.98
C ILE A 135 -10.91 -9.32 0.19
N THR A 136 -10.70 -10.24 -0.74
CA THR A 136 -11.81 -10.80 -1.53
C THR A 136 -12.67 -11.68 -0.63
N PRO A 137 -13.97 -11.48 -0.59
CA PRO A 137 -14.87 -12.32 0.22
C PRO A 137 -14.85 -13.76 -0.22
#